data_7a489cfd9a5be17be0c7c2c469ed56d0
#
_entry.id   7a489cfd9a5be17be0c7c2c469ed56d0
#
_cell.length_a   1.000
_cell.length_b   1.000
_cell.length_c   1.000
_cell.angle_alpha   90.00
_cell.angle_beta   90.00
_cell.angle_gamma   90.00
#
_symmetry.space_group_name_H-M   'P 1'
#
loop_
_entity.id
_entity.type
_entity.pdbx_description
1 polymer ?
#
loop_
_entity_poly.entity_id
_entity_poly.type
_entity_poly.pdbx_seq_one_letter_code
_entity_poly.pdbx_strand_id
1 'polypeptide(L)'
;MFCFPYQRDSRSFRFPLPNRIWKYHLKYPALSVLAYLHYRQHRSLPGKATPEELVDALDLKTGVISPILEELVQQGLITLDLVPVSTNEKFFSLPDEVFHLELGCAAIAIYAFLLYRENRKTYQCTLSYRTIGQAIGASNNTVRKYVLELEAAGLIATNRTVVLDASGTERNGSLRYTILPVQNAVELHHQRRLAALDAAVEQQRVKKRLAASARKGGAAQ
;
A
#
# COMPACT_ATOMS: atom_id res chain seq x y z
N MET A 1 16.62 6.12 28.40
CA MET A 1 17.07 5.12 27.43
C MET A 1 16.21 5.30 26.19
N PHE A 2 16.66 6.05 25.21
CA PHE A 2 15.90 6.26 23.97
C PHE A 2 16.03 4.99 23.14
N CYS A 3 15.04 4.13 23.26
CA CYS A 3 14.88 3.03 22.32
C CYS A 3 14.53 3.65 20.97
N PHE A 4 15.48 3.67 20.03
CA PHE A 4 15.17 3.98 18.63
C PHE A 4 14.33 2.81 18.13
N PRO A 5 13.02 2.99 17.91
CA PRO A 5 12.15 1.84 17.67
C PRO A 5 12.32 1.19 16.30
N TYR A 6 13.19 1.71 15.43
CA TYR A 6 13.31 1.21 14.06
C TYR A 6 14.76 1.15 13.61
N GLN A 7 15.34 -0.01 13.72
CA GLN A 7 16.21 -0.43 12.63
C GLN A 7 15.27 -0.86 11.50
N ARG A 8 15.29 -0.16 10.35
CA ARG A 8 14.71 -0.69 9.13
C ARG A 8 15.25 -2.08 8.96
N ASP A 9 14.36 -3.05 8.87
CA ASP A 9 14.76 -4.44 8.79
C ASP A 9 15.73 -4.60 7.62
N SER A 10 16.98 -4.90 7.91
CA SER A 10 18.04 -5.13 6.91
C SER A 10 17.74 -6.31 5.98
N ARG A 11 16.69 -7.09 6.29
CA ARG A 11 16.23 -8.24 5.50
C ARG A 11 15.12 -7.92 4.52
N SER A 12 14.52 -6.72 4.57
CA SER A 12 13.49 -6.37 3.60
C SER A 12 14.14 -5.93 2.29
N PHE A 13 13.74 -6.55 1.20
CA PHE A 13 14.13 -6.11 -0.13
C PHE A 13 13.36 -4.83 -0.48
N ARG A 14 14.06 -3.89 -1.12
CA ARG A 14 13.50 -2.59 -1.45
C ARG A 14 13.93 -2.19 -2.86
N PHE A 15 13.03 -1.61 -3.62
CA PHE A 15 13.31 -1.08 -4.95
C PHE A 15 13.26 0.46 -4.95
N PRO A 16 14.07 1.11 -5.81
CA PRO A 16 14.10 2.56 -5.91
C PRO A 16 12.94 3.10 -6.74
N LEU A 17 12.35 4.22 -6.28
CA LEU A 17 11.43 5.03 -7.04
C LEU A 17 11.99 6.45 -7.19
N PRO A 18 12.04 7.02 -8.41
CA PRO A 18 12.57 8.36 -8.62
C PRO A 18 11.74 9.43 -7.89
N ASN A 19 12.39 10.37 -7.20
CA ASN A 19 11.69 11.45 -6.49
C ASN A 19 10.86 12.33 -7.45
N ARG A 20 11.23 12.40 -8.72
CA ARG A 20 10.54 13.22 -9.73
C ARG A 20 9.09 12.78 -9.98
N ILE A 21 8.71 11.54 -9.66
CA ILE A 21 7.33 11.05 -9.90
C ILE A 21 6.28 11.97 -9.28
N TRP A 22 6.61 12.64 -8.18
CA TRP A 22 5.73 13.59 -7.50
C TRP A 22 5.52 14.91 -8.25
N LYS A 23 6.31 15.20 -9.29
CA LYS A 23 6.17 16.39 -10.14
C LYS A 23 5.12 16.22 -11.24
N TYR A 24 4.75 14.98 -11.54
CA TYR A 24 3.82 14.66 -12.63
C TYR A 24 2.35 14.68 -12.21
N HIS A 25 2.06 14.92 -10.93
CA HIS A 25 0.70 14.98 -10.39
C HIS A 25 -0.16 13.75 -10.73
N LEU A 26 0.45 12.58 -10.79
CA LEU A 26 -0.22 11.33 -11.09
C LEU A 26 -1.30 11.01 -10.05
N LYS A 27 -2.42 10.47 -10.49
CA LYS A 27 -3.42 9.91 -9.59
C LYS A 27 -2.91 8.60 -8.99
N TYR A 28 -3.42 8.23 -7.78
CA TYR A 28 -2.97 7.05 -7.04
C TYR A 28 -2.98 5.74 -7.85
N PRO A 29 -3.91 5.44 -8.79
CA PRO A 29 -3.80 4.22 -9.57
C PRO A 29 -2.58 4.23 -10.51
N ALA A 30 -2.29 5.37 -11.15
CA ALA A 30 -1.12 5.51 -12.01
C ALA A 30 0.20 5.44 -11.23
N LEU A 31 0.24 6.04 -10.02
CA LEU A 31 1.38 5.91 -9.11
C LEU A 31 1.64 4.45 -8.72
N SER A 32 0.60 3.68 -8.41
CA SER A 32 0.74 2.27 -8.02
C SER A 32 1.16 1.38 -9.19
N VAL A 33 0.62 1.63 -10.39
CA VAL A 33 1.06 0.94 -11.62
C VAL A 33 2.54 1.24 -11.90
N LEU A 34 2.95 2.50 -11.82
CA LEU A 34 4.35 2.88 -12.02
C LEU A 34 5.26 2.23 -10.97
N ALA A 35 4.85 2.22 -9.70
CA ALA A 35 5.59 1.56 -8.62
C ALA A 35 5.73 0.05 -8.87
N TYR A 36 4.67 -0.64 -9.30
CA TYR A 36 4.71 -2.05 -9.62
C TYR A 36 5.64 -2.37 -10.79
N LEU A 37 5.64 -1.55 -11.84
CA LEU A 37 6.56 -1.71 -12.97
C LEU A 37 8.04 -1.54 -12.54
N HIS A 38 8.34 -0.56 -11.66
CA HIS A 38 9.68 -0.42 -11.07
C HIS A 38 10.06 -1.63 -10.20
N TYR A 39 9.12 -2.16 -9.42
CA TYR A 39 9.32 -3.39 -8.66
C TYR A 39 9.68 -4.56 -9.58
N ARG A 40 8.90 -4.80 -10.65
CA ARG A 40 9.18 -5.84 -11.64
C ARG A 40 10.57 -5.72 -12.26
N GLN A 41 10.93 -4.52 -12.69
CA GLN A 41 12.22 -4.24 -13.31
C GLN A 41 13.36 -4.51 -12.32
N HIS A 42 13.23 -4.04 -11.09
CA HIS A 42 14.25 -4.22 -10.06
C HIS A 42 14.44 -5.69 -9.67
N ARG A 43 13.36 -6.47 -9.64
CA ARG A 43 13.40 -7.91 -9.33
C ARG A 43 13.69 -8.77 -10.55
N SER A 44 13.88 -8.18 -11.72
CA SER A 44 14.10 -8.89 -12.98
C SER A 44 13.08 -10.02 -13.19
N LEU A 45 11.80 -9.72 -12.92
CA LEU A 45 10.73 -10.70 -13.09
C LEU A 45 10.64 -11.14 -14.56
N PRO A 46 10.43 -12.45 -14.82
CA PRO A 46 10.43 -12.97 -16.17
C PRO A 46 9.28 -12.43 -17.03
N GLY A 47 9.52 -12.33 -18.32
CA GLY A 47 8.51 -11.87 -19.28
C GLY A 47 8.28 -10.36 -19.31
N LYS A 48 7.53 -9.90 -20.30
CA LYS A 48 7.06 -8.50 -20.37
C LYS A 48 5.85 -8.34 -19.44
N ALA A 49 5.73 -7.15 -18.83
CA ALA A 49 4.52 -6.80 -18.10
C ALA A 49 3.33 -6.78 -19.07
N THR A 50 2.17 -7.27 -18.63
CA THR A 50 0.93 -7.18 -19.40
C THR A 50 -0.14 -6.38 -18.65
N PRO A 51 -1.09 -5.75 -19.36
CA PRO A 51 -2.19 -5.06 -18.70
C PRO A 51 -2.99 -5.95 -17.74
N GLU A 52 -3.18 -7.23 -18.10
CA GLU A 52 -3.90 -8.21 -17.28
C GLU A 52 -3.16 -8.47 -15.96
N GLU A 53 -1.84 -8.64 -16.01
CA GLU A 53 -1.01 -8.80 -14.81
C GLU A 53 -1.13 -7.58 -13.88
N LEU A 54 -1.13 -6.36 -14.44
CA LEU A 54 -1.26 -5.13 -13.65
C LEU A 54 -2.64 -5.02 -12.99
N VAL A 55 -3.69 -5.46 -13.70
CA VAL A 55 -5.05 -5.52 -13.16
C VAL A 55 -5.10 -6.46 -11.97
N ASP A 56 -4.57 -7.68 -12.12
CA ASP A 56 -4.59 -8.71 -11.08
C ASP A 56 -3.72 -8.33 -9.88
N ALA A 57 -2.49 -7.85 -10.13
CA ALA A 57 -1.54 -7.51 -9.06
C ALA A 57 -1.96 -6.31 -8.21
N LEU A 58 -2.78 -5.40 -8.76
CA LEU A 58 -3.18 -4.15 -8.11
C LEU A 58 -4.69 -4.07 -7.83
N ASP A 59 -5.43 -5.14 -8.04
CA ASP A 59 -6.89 -5.21 -7.91
C ASP A 59 -7.60 -4.04 -8.62
N LEU A 60 -7.20 -3.80 -9.87
CA LEU A 60 -7.75 -2.75 -10.70
C LEU A 60 -8.91 -3.28 -11.55
N LYS A 61 -9.83 -2.38 -11.92
CA LYS A 61 -10.84 -2.72 -12.94
C LYS A 61 -10.19 -2.70 -14.32
N THR A 62 -10.47 -3.70 -15.14
CA THR A 62 -9.89 -3.88 -16.49
C THR A 62 -9.99 -2.62 -17.37
N GLY A 63 -11.12 -1.89 -17.32
CA GLY A 63 -11.30 -0.69 -18.12
C GLY A 63 -10.50 0.54 -17.68
N VAL A 64 -9.81 0.48 -16.54
CA VAL A 64 -9.05 1.61 -15.98
C VAL A 64 -7.57 1.58 -16.39
N ILE A 65 -7.05 0.40 -16.75
CA ILE A 65 -5.61 0.24 -16.97
C ILE A 65 -5.11 0.93 -18.25
N SER A 66 -5.84 0.83 -19.37
CA SER A 66 -5.39 1.40 -20.66
C SER A 66 -5.17 2.92 -20.59
N PRO A 67 -6.11 3.74 -20.07
CA PRO A 67 -5.86 5.18 -19.91
C PRO A 67 -4.66 5.50 -18.99
N ILE A 68 -4.42 4.68 -17.96
CA ILE A 68 -3.27 4.86 -17.06
C ILE A 68 -1.96 4.61 -17.81
N LEU A 69 -1.89 3.54 -18.59
CA LEU A 69 -0.69 3.22 -19.37
C LEU A 69 -0.40 4.29 -20.43
N GLU A 70 -1.44 4.77 -21.13
CA GLU A 70 -1.33 5.88 -22.09
C GLU A 70 -0.79 7.15 -21.39
N GLU A 71 -1.33 7.52 -20.23
CA GLU A 71 -0.85 8.66 -19.45
C GLU A 71 0.63 8.51 -19.09
N LEU A 72 1.05 7.36 -18.60
CA LEU A 72 2.44 7.10 -18.20
C LEU A 72 3.41 7.12 -19.38
N VAL A 73 3.00 6.63 -20.56
CA VAL A 73 3.78 6.69 -21.81
C VAL A 73 3.88 8.13 -22.30
N GLN A 74 2.78 8.88 -22.34
CA GLN A 74 2.76 10.29 -22.76
C GLN A 74 3.66 11.17 -21.90
N GLN A 75 3.73 10.88 -20.60
CA GLN A 75 4.61 11.59 -19.68
C GLN A 75 6.06 11.10 -19.73
N GLY A 76 6.39 10.12 -20.55
CA GLY A 76 7.75 9.57 -20.67
C GLY A 76 8.24 8.85 -19.42
N LEU A 77 7.34 8.31 -18.60
CA LEU A 77 7.66 7.57 -17.38
C LEU A 77 7.89 6.09 -17.65
N ILE A 78 7.24 5.56 -18.67
CA ILE A 78 7.40 4.19 -19.16
C ILE A 78 7.53 4.19 -20.68
N THR A 79 8.11 3.11 -21.22
CA THR A 79 8.14 2.84 -22.67
C THR A 79 6.85 2.14 -23.12
N LEU A 80 6.67 1.98 -24.44
CA LEU A 80 5.57 1.17 -25.00
C LEU A 80 5.63 -0.30 -24.60
N ASP A 81 6.80 -0.81 -24.23
CA ASP A 81 6.99 -2.15 -23.69
C ASP A 81 6.73 -2.23 -22.17
N LEU A 82 6.13 -1.21 -21.58
CA LEU A 82 5.82 -1.08 -20.14
C LEU A 82 7.06 -1.15 -19.23
N VAL A 83 8.21 -0.71 -19.73
CA VAL A 83 9.46 -0.65 -18.97
C VAL A 83 9.63 0.76 -18.40
N PRO A 84 9.85 0.92 -17.08
CA PRO A 84 10.14 2.22 -16.48
C PRO A 84 11.40 2.87 -17.06
N VAL A 85 11.32 4.17 -17.30
CA VAL A 85 12.46 4.95 -17.79
C VAL A 85 13.40 5.22 -16.61
N SER A 86 14.59 4.61 -16.65
CA SER A 86 15.63 4.80 -15.63
C SER A 86 16.17 6.23 -15.66
N THR A 87 16.44 6.79 -14.48
CA THR A 87 17.02 8.13 -14.33
C THR A 87 18.07 8.12 -13.23
N ASN A 88 19.17 8.86 -13.45
CA ASN A 88 20.23 9.06 -12.45
C ASN A 88 19.87 10.13 -11.41
N GLU A 89 18.63 10.17 -10.96
CA GLU A 89 18.13 11.17 -10.03
C GLU A 89 18.04 10.63 -8.61
N LYS A 90 17.80 11.55 -7.66
CA LYS A 90 17.48 11.18 -6.27
C LYS A 90 16.24 10.28 -6.23
N PHE A 91 16.27 9.26 -5.37
CA PHE A 91 15.21 8.29 -5.20
C PHE A 91 14.88 8.08 -3.73
N PHE A 92 13.71 7.56 -3.46
CA PHE A 92 13.32 6.92 -2.22
C PHE A 92 13.09 5.42 -2.50
N SER A 93 13.02 4.61 -1.46
CA SER A 93 12.86 3.16 -1.64
C SER A 93 11.55 2.67 -1.04
N LEU A 94 10.87 1.80 -1.78
CA LEU A 94 9.63 1.12 -1.37
C LEU A 94 9.93 -0.35 -1.09
N PRO A 95 9.41 -0.96 0.00
CA PRO A 95 9.58 -2.39 0.23
C PRO A 95 8.81 -3.21 -0.78
N ASP A 96 9.37 -4.33 -1.22
CA ASP A 96 8.76 -5.25 -2.18
C ASP A 96 7.46 -5.87 -1.64
N GLU A 97 7.42 -6.08 -0.34
CA GLU A 97 6.34 -6.73 0.39
C GLU A 97 4.99 -6.02 0.25
N VAL A 98 4.98 -4.72 -0.08
CA VAL A 98 3.72 -3.96 -0.23
C VAL A 98 2.79 -4.54 -1.30
N PHE A 99 3.33 -5.24 -2.30
CA PHE A 99 2.54 -5.89 -3.34
C PHE A 99 2.00 -7.27 -2.93
N HIS A 100 2.40 -7.77 -1.75
CA HIS A 100 1.97 -9.06 -1.20
C HIS A 100 1.04 -8.92 0.00
N LEU A 101 0.74 -7.68 0.42
CA LEU A 101 -0.09 -7.38 1.58
C LEU A 101 -1.57 -7.12 1.25
N GLU A 102 -1.99 -7.36 0.01
CA GLU A 102 -3.37 -7.14 -0.47
C GLU A 102 -3.87 -5.71 -0.22
N LEU A 103 -2.98 -4.71 -0.41
CA LEU A 103 -3.28 -3.29 -0.21
C LEU A 103 -3.95 -2.69 -1.45
N GLY A 104 -4.94 -1.83 -1.24
CA GLY A 104 -5.52 -1.05 -2.34
C GLY A 104 -4.51 -0.05 -2.94
N CYS A 105 -4.67 0.29 -4.23
CA CYS A 105 -3.79 1.24 -4.93
C CYS A 105 -3.58 2.56 -4.18
N ALA A 106 -4.63 3.12 -3.56
CA ALA A 106 -4.49 4.35 -2.80
C ALA A 106 -3.66 4.17 -1.53
N ALA A 107 -3.71 3.00 -0.86
CA ALA A 107 -2.87 2.68 0.27
C ALA A 107 -1.39 2.62 -0.14
N ILE A 108 -1.08 1.93 -1.25
CA ILE A 108 0.28 1.85 -1.81
C ILE A 108 0.81 3.25 -2.13
N ALA A 109 0.03 4.08 -2.81
CA ALA A 109 0.42 5.44 -3.18
C ALA A 109 0.64 6.35 -1.94
N ILE A 110 -0.23 6.25 -0.92
CA ILE A 110 -0.07 6.98 0.35
C ILE A 110 1.21 6.52 1.05
N TYR A 111 1.42 5.21 1.17
CA TYR A 111 2.62 4.67 1.82
C TYR A 111 3.90 5.10 1.11
N ALA A 112 3.92 5.07 -0.22
CA ALA A 112 5.02 5.59 -1.03
C ALA A 112 5.27 7.09 -0.77
N PHE A 113 4.21 7.91 -0.65
CA PHE A 113 4.35 9.32 -0.34
C PHE A 113 4.88 9.58 1.07
N LEU A 114 4.44 8.80 2.06
CA LEU A 114 4.95 8.89 3.43
C LEU A 114 6.44 8.55 3.48
N LEU A 115 6.89 7.48 2.79
CA LEU A 115 8.30 7.11 2.67
C LEU A 115 9.14 8.18 1.95
N TYR A 116 8.59 8.83 0.93
CA TYR A 116 9.24 9.97 0.28
C TYR A 116 9.43 11.16 1.22
N ARG A 117 8.47 11.40 2.13
CA ARG A 117 8.45 12.56 3.06
C ARG A 117 9.06 12.28 4.42
N GLU A 118 9.38 11.03 4.73
CA GLU A 118 9.91 10.67 6.04
C GLU A 118 11.27 11.29 6.35
N ASN A 119 11.49 11.58 7.61
CA ASN A 119 12.82 11.81 8.14
C ASN A 119 13.48 10.44 8.38
N ARG A 120 14.53 10.13 7.63
CA ARG A 120 15.24 8.83 7.68
C ARG A 120 15.90 8.51 9.03
N LYS A 121 16.05 9.48 9.94
CA LYS A 121 16.59 9.25 11.29
C LYS A 121 15.49 8.85 12.28
N THR A 122 14.29 9.46 12.16
CA THR A 122 13.17 9.24 13.08
C THR A 122 12.10 8.33 12.50
N TYR A 123 12.13 8.07 11.19
CA TYR A 123 11.11 7.37 10.43
C TYR A 123 9.71 7.99 10.59
N GLN A 124 9.68 9.31 10.72
CA GLN A 124 8.46 10.07 10.94
C GLN A 124 8.29 11.17 9.90
N CYS A 125 7.05 11.50 9.60
CA CYS A 125 6.66 12.71 8.87
C CYS A 125 5.36 13.27 9.45
N THR A 126 5.16 14.58 9.30
CA THR A 126 3.94 15.27 9.75
C THR A 126 3.25 15.87 8.54
N LEU A 127 2.06 15.37 8.21
CA LEU A 127 1.31 15.74 7.01
C LEU A 127 -0.18 15.82 7.29
N SER A 128 -0.88 16.74 6.59
CA SER A 128 -2.33 16.78 6.60
C SER A 128 -2.91 15.83 5.53
N TYR A 129 -4.14 15.36 5.72
CA TYR A 129 -4.85 14.60 4.68
C TYR A 129 -4.96 15.37 3.36
N ARG A 130 -5.12 16.69 3.45
CA ARG A 130 -5.15 17.57 2.28
C ARG A 130 -3.84 17.50 1.48
N THR A 131 -2.70 17.59 2.17
CA THR A 131 -1.37 17.50 1.54
C THR A 131 -1.16 16.15 0.85
N ILE A 132 -1.52 15.06 1.53
CA ILE A 132 -1.45 13.71 0.95
C ILE A 132 -2.39 13.61 -0.26
N GLY A 133 -3.65 14.04 -0.11
CA GLY A 133 -4.65 13.98 -1.17
C GLY A 133 -4.23 14.76 -2.43
N GLN A 134 -3.63 15.93 -2.27
CA GLN A 134 -3.07 16.71 -3.38
C GLN A 134 -1.93 15.98 -4.09
N ALA A 135 -1.07 15.28 -3.34
CA ALA A 135 0.07 14.57 -3.92
C ALA A 135 -0.34 13.34 -4.74
N ILE A 136 -1.43 12.65 -4.37
CA ILE A 136 -1.85 11.39 -5.00
C ILE A 136 -3.16 11.52 -5.82
N GLY A 137 -3.69 12.72 -5.96
CA GLY A 137 -4.95 12.97 -6.68
C GLY A 137 -6.18 12.35 -6.01
N ALA A 138 -6.26 12.37 -4.66
CA ALA A 138 -7.34 11.76 -3.89
C ALA A 138 -8.07 12.75 -2.97
N SER A 139 -9.34 12.46 -2.66
CA SER A 139 -10.11 13.22 -1.67
C SER A 139 -9.61 12.96 -0.23
N ASN A 140 -9.87 13.89 0.69
CA ASN A 140 -9.54 13.72 2.10
C ASN A 140 -10.20 12.46 2.71
N ASN A 141 -11.42 12.14 2.30
CA ASN A 141 -12.13 10.93 2.77
C ASN A 141 -11.43 9.66 2.27
N THR A 142 -10.98 9.66 1.01
CA THR A 142 -10.19 8.57 0.44
C THR A 142 -8.88 8.41 1.22
N VAL A 143 -8.14 9.50 1.46
CA VAL A 143 -6.90 9.47 2.24
C VAL A 143 -7.15 8.91 3.63
N ARG A 144 -8.19 9.40 4.35
CA ARG A 144 -8.55 8.90 5.68
C ARG A 144 -8.81 7.39 5.69
N LYS A 145 -9.61 6.90 4.73
CA LYS A 145 -9.91 5.46 4.60
C LYS A 145 -8.63 4.63 4.49
N TYR A 146 -7.74 5.01 3.58
CA TYR A 146 -6.54 4.22 3.30
C TYR A 146 -5.41 4.43 4.31
N VAL A 147 -5.39 5.54 5.03
CA VAL A 147 -4.53 5.69 6.23
C VAL A 147 -4.92 4.69 7.30
N LEU A 148 -6.22 4.52 7.57
CA LEU A 148 -6.72 3.49 8.51
C LEU A 148 -6.39 2.06 8.03
N GLU A 149 -6.43 1.82 6.72
CA GLU A 149 -6.01 0.54 6.13
C GLU A 149 -4.52 0.26 6.37
N LEU A 150 -3.65 1.26 6.17
CA LEU A 150 -2.21 1.15 6.43
C LEU A 150 -1.90 0.93 7.93
N GLU A 151 -2.64 1.60 8.83
CA GLU A 151 -2.53 1.36 10.28
C GLU A 151 -2.97 -0.07 10.62
N ALA A 152 -4.11 -0.50 10.10
CA ALA A 152 -4.61 -1.85 10.29
C ALA A 152 -3.65 -2.90 9.74
N ALA A 153 -2.98 -2.62 8.60
CA ALA A 153 -1.95 -3.48 8.04
C ALA A 153 -0.64 -3.50 8.85
N GLY A 154 -0.46 -2.61 9.82
CA GLY A 154 0.76 -2.53 10.63
C GLY A 154 1.95 -1.87 9.92
N LEU A 155 1.71 -1.09 8.85
CA LEU A 155 2.75 -0.37 8.12
C LEU A 155 3.08 0.99 8.71
N ILE A 156 2.11 1.62 9.36
CA ILE A 156 2.25 2.94 9.97
C ILE A 156 1.55 2.99 11.33
N ALA A 157 1.96 3.96 12.15
CA ALA A 157 1.19 4.41 13.31
C ALA A 157 0.94 5.91 13.18
N THR A 158 -0.26 6.38 13.56
CA THR A 158 -0.59 7.82 13.53
C THR A 158 -0.75 8.38 14.93
N ASN A 159 -0.28 9.62 15.11
CA ASN A 159 -0.47 10.38 16.33
C ASN A 159 -1.01 11.77 15.97
N ARG A 160 -2.02 12.24 16.71
CA ARG A 160 -2.51 13.62 16.59
C ARG A 160 -1.45 14.57 17.12
N THR A 161 -1.24 15.66 16.42
CA THR A 161 -0.45 16.79 16.94
C THR A 161 -1.39 17.91 17.36
N VAL A 162 -1.00 18.62 18.39
CA VAL A 162 -1.69 19.82 18.86
C VAL A 162 -0.85 21.04 18.49
N VAL A 163 -1.48 22.07 17.98
CA VAL A 163 -0.85 23.34 17.63
C VAL A 163 -1.55 24.43 18.45
N LEU A 164 -0.76 25.25 19.14
CA LEU A 164 -1.29 26.43 19.80
C LEU A 164 -1.46 27.56 18.76
N ASP A 165 -2.62 28.16 18.69
CA ASP A 165 -2.82 29.33 17.86
C ASP A 165 -2.27 30.61 18.56
N ALA A 166 -2.34 31.75 17.88
CA ALA A 166 -1.84 33.02 18.40
C ALA A 166 -2.53 33.47 19.70
N SER A 167 -3.70 32.89 20.01
CA SER A 167 -4.46 33.18 21.27
C SER A 167 -4.12 32.19 22.39
N GLY A 168 -3.21 31.20 22.15
CA GLY A 168 -2.88 30.15 23.10
C GLY A 168 -3.91 29.03 23.16
N THR A 169 -4.88 28.98 22.22
CA THR A 169 -5.89 27.91 22.17
C THR A 169 -5.34 26.69 21.41
N GLU A 170 -5.52 25.52 22.02
CA GLU A 170 -5.13 24.27 21.39
C GLU A 170 -6.03 23.95 20.19
N ARG A 171 -5.41 23.71 19.04
CA ARG A 171 -6.09 23.24 17.83
C ARG A 171 -5.49 21.93 17.35
N ASN A 172 -6.32 21.10 16.71
CA ASN A 172 -5.85 19.88 16.06
C ASN A 172 -4.89 20.25 14.93
N GLY A 173 -3.64 19.83 15.06
CA GLY A 173 -2.61 19.98 14.04
C GLY A 173 -2.69 18.86 12.97
N SER A 174 -1.66 18.81 12.14
CA SER A 174 -1.46 17.72 11.18
C SER A 174 -1.18 16.41 11.90
N LEU A 175 -1.48 15.27 11.26
CA LEU A 175 -1.12 13.96 11.80
C LEU A 175 0.39 13.73 11.67
N ARG A 176 0.96 13.13 12.72
CA ARG A 176 2.32 12.57 12.69
C ARG A 176 2.21 11.09 12.35
N TYR A 177 2.86 10.71 11.27
CA TYR A 177 2.96 9.34 10.82
C TYR A 177 4.31 8.78 11.22
N THR A 178 4.32 7.60 11.82
CA THR A 178 5.53 6.83 12.11
C THR A 178 5.52 5.60 11.21
N ILE A 179 6.55 5.44 10.39
CA ILE A 179 6.70 4.28 9.51
C ILE A 179 7.18 3.10 10.36
N LEU A 180 6.42 2.02 10.34
CA LEU A 180 6.74 0.79 11.06
C LEU A 180 7.62 -0.15 10.21
N PRO A 181 8.37 -1.09 10.82
CA PRO A 181 9.06 -2.14 10.08
C PRO A 181 8.07 -2.95 9.25
N VAL A 182 8.36 -3.18 7.96
CA VAL A 182 7.46 -3.91 7.06
C VAL A 182 7.22 -5.35 7.51
N GLN A 183 8.15 -5.94 8.23
CA GLN A 183 8.03 -7.30 8.76
C GLN A 183 6.83 -7.45 9.72
N ASN A 184 6.50 -6.41 10.49
CA ASN A 184 5.32 -6.41 11.34
C ASN A 184 4.03 -6.58 10.51
N ALA A 185 3.97 -5.90 9.36
CA ALA A 185 2.83 -6.01 8.44
C ALA A 185 2.77 -7.40 7.79
N VAL A 186 3.90 -7.96 7.40
CA VAL A 186 3.99 -9.32 6.83
C VAL A 186 3.51 -10.37 7.83
N GLU A 187 3.99 -10.31 9.07
CA GLU A 187 3.57 -11.23 10.13
C GLU A 187 2.06 -11.12 10.42
N LEU A 188 1.55 -9.88 10.54
CA LEU A 188 0.14 -9.64 10.77
C LEU A 188 -0.73 -10.14 9.61
N HIS A 189 -0.28 -9.95 8.37
CA HIS A 189 -0.96 -10.45 7.18
C HIS A 189 -1.01 -11.98 7.18
N HIS A 190 0.10 -12.67 7.45
CA HIS A 190 0.15 -14.12 7.56
C HIS A 190 -0.77 -14.66 8.66
N GLN A 191 -0.77 -14.05 9.85
CA GLN A 191 -1.65 -14.43 10.94
C GLN A 191 -3.13 -14.33 10.54
N ARG A 192 -3.52 -13.24 9.86
CA ARG A 192 -4.90 -13.05 9.36
C ARG A 192 -5.28 -14.11 8.33
N ARG A 193 -4.39 -14.43 7.40
CA ARG A 193 -4.64 -15.46 6.40
C ARG A 193 -4.80 -16.84 7.03
N LEU A 194 -3.96 -17.19 7.98
CA LEU A 194 -4.09 -18.46 8.72
C LEU A 194 -5.41 -18.53 9.48
N ALA A 195 -5.78 -17.49 10.20
CA ALA A 195 -7.06 -17.44 10.92
C ALA A 195 -8.26 -17.55 9.96
N ALA A 196 -8.20 -16.93 8.78
CA ALA A 196 -9.26 -17.05 7.77
C ALA A 196 -9.36 -18.46 7.20
N LEU A 197 -8.24 -19.14 6.96
CA LEU A 197 -8.21 -20.55 6.53
C LEU A 197 -8.81 -21.48 7.58
N ASP A 198 -8.43 -21.31 8.84
CA ASP A 198 -8.97 -22.11 9.96
C ASP A 198 -10.49 -21.92 10.09
N ALA A 199 -10.97 -20.68 10.00
CA ALA A 199 -12.39 -20.37 10.01
C ALA A 199 -13.13 -21.02 8.81
N ALA A 200 -12.55 -21.01 7.62
CA ALA A 200 -13.13 -21.62 6.45
C ALA A 200 -13.22 -23.16 6.58
N VAL A 201 -12.18 -23.79 7.12
CA VAL A 201 -12.16 -25.24 7.40
C VAL A 201 -13.26 -25.61 8.40
N GLU A 202 -13.41 -24.85 9.48
CA GLU A 202 -14.42 -25.11 10.48
C GLU A 202 -15.84 -24.93 9.93
N GLN A 203 -16.05 -23.88 9.11
CA GLN A 203 -17.35 -23.71 8.40
C GLN A 203 -17.68 -24.89 7.51
N GLN A 204 -16.70 -25.45 6.79
CA GLN A 204 -16.91 -26.64 5.97
C GLN A 204 -17.24 -27.88 6.81
N ARG A 205 -16.59 -28.05 7.96
CA ARG A 205 -16.89 -29.14 8.89
C ARG A 205 -18.34 -29.05 9.44
N VAL A 206 -18.75 -27.85 9.84
CA VAL A 206 -20.13 -27.59 10.29
C VAL A 206 -21.14 -27.89 9.18
N LYS A 207 -20.92 -27.40 7.97
CA LYS A 207 -21.78 -27.69 6.81
C LYS A 207 -21.91 -29.19 6.53
N LYS A 208 -20.79 -29.95 6.57
CA LYS A 208 -20.81 -31.41 6.40
C LYS A 208 -21.58 -32.13 7.49
N ARG A 209 -21.45 -31.72 8.76
CA ARG A 209 -22.22 -32.29 9.89
C ARG A 209 -23.71 -32.05 9.75
N LEU A 210 -24.10 -30.82 9.38
CA LEU A 210 -25.51 -30.48 9.16
C LEU A 210 -26.11 -31.27 7.99
N ALA A 211 -25.37 -31.41 6.88
CA ALA A 211 -25.82 -32.20 5.73
C ALA A 211 -25.96 -33.70 6.07
N ALA A 212 -25.06 -34.23 6.90
CA ALA A 212 -25.13 -35.64 7.35
C ALA A 212 -26.32 -35.85 8.30
N SER A 213 -26.63 -34.92 9.21
CA SER A 213 -27.80 -35.03 10.10
C SER A 213 -29.11 -34.90 9.34
N ALA A 214 -29.21 -34.04 8.33
CA ALA A 214 -30.39 -33.90 7.49
C ALA A 214 -30.70 -35.19 6.69
N ARG A 215 -29.67 -35.87 6.19
CA ARG A 215 -29.84 -37.18 5.50
C ARG A 215 -30.30 -38.30 6.44
N LYS A 216 -29.91 -38.30 7.70
CA LYS A 216 -30.37 -39.29 8.69
C LYS A 216 -31.82 -39.03 9.15
N GLY A 217 -32.24 -37.79 9.22
CA GLY A 217 -33.63 -37.44 9.60
C GLY A 217 -34.67 -37.68 8.50
N GLY A 218 -34.26 -37.69 7.20
CA GLY A 218 -35.16 -38.00 6.08
C GLY A 218 -35.33 -39.48 5.76
N ALA A 219 -34.57 -40.37 6.40
CA ALA A 219 -34.70 -41.84 6.20
C ALA A 219 -35.55 -42.55 7.27
N ALA A 220 -36.21 -41.79 8.16
CA ALA A 220 -37.04 -42.29 9.26
C ALA A 220 -38.56 -41.97 9.08
N GLN A 221 -39.01 -41.76 7.86
CA GLN A 221 -40.45 -41.65 7.52
C GLN A 221 -40.90 -42.77 6.57
#